data_ead39bc83895692de4f57c3763957842
#
_entry.id   ead39bc83895692de4f57c3763957842
#
_cell.length_a   1.000
_cell.length_b   1.000
_cell.length_c   1.000
_cell.angle_alpha   90.00
_cell.angle_beta   90.00
_cell.angle_gamma   90.00
#
_symmetry.space_group_name_H-M   'P 1'
#
loop_
_entity.id
_entity.type
_entity.pdbx_description
1 polymer ?
#
loop_
_entity_poly.entity_id
_entity_poly.type
_entity_poly.pdbx_seq_one_letter_code
_entity_poly.pdbx_strand_id
1 'polypeptide(L)'
;MKKLIWFASIFSMVLTTSCKPSSEKNQSQNDPIAAGDTLKGEISFSGAFALYPMVVKWADEFRKLHPNVRIDISGGGAGKGMTDALAKVVDLGMVSREIYEVEAQKGALGFAVVKDAVVATINVANPHFDEICKKGLTKATAAALWDNQYATYGDLLGIESTIPVHVYTRSDACGAAETWAIWFGKRQEQLQGTAVYGDPGVSAAVQKDRVGIGYNNIAYAYDMRSHKPYEGLAVIPLDVNENGQIDEDEKFYENSADLIKAIGEGRYPSPPARDLYLVSNGVPRNPAVVEFIKYALSEGQKYAIETGYIPLPQTTIDQSLKKLNP
;
A
#
# COMPACT_ATOMS: atom_id res chain seq x y z
N MET A 1 15.65 -25.35 -64.42
CA MET A 1 16.25 -24.55 -65.51
C MET A 1 16.91 -23.36 -64.84
N LYS A 2 18.20 -23.43 -64.58
CA LYS A 2 19.32 -22.67 -65.21
C LYS A 2 18.99 -21.17 -65.35
N LYS A 3 19.66 -20.25 -64.60
CA LYS A 3 20.99 -19.74 -64.99
C LYS A 3 21.68 -18.98 -63.85
N LEU A 4 22.90 -19.39 -63.69
CA LEU A 4 24.05 -18.78 -63.05
C LEU A 4 24.58 -17.64 -63.92
N ILE A 5 24.95 -16.48 -63.39
CA ILE A 5 25.93 -15.58 -64.00
C ILE A 5 26.81 -14.96 -62.92
N TRP A 6 28.05 -15.16 -63.10
CA TRP A 6 29.26 -14.64 -62.45
C TRP A 6 29.66 -13.29 -63.09
N PHE A 7 30.33 -12.39 -62.32
CA PHE A 7 31.49 -11.56 -62.74
C PHE A 7 31.81 -10.63 -61.57
N ALA A 8 32.89 -10.75 -60.93
CA ALA A 8 34.29 -10.41 -61.20
C ALA A 8 34.71 -9.04 -60.65
N SER A 9 35.72 -9.14 -59.81
CA SER A 9 36.59 -8.15 -59.16
C SER A 9 36.91 -6.89 -59.95
N ILE A 10 37.01 -5.74 -59.25
CA ILE A 10 38.04 -4.73 -59.50
C ILE A 10 38.58 -4.21 -58.17
N PHE A 11 39.86 -4.41 -57.99
CA PHE A 11 40.76 -3.91 -56.96
C PHE A 11 41.15 -2.47 -57.35
N SER A 12 40.96 -1.51 -56.52
CA SER A 12 41.59 -0.19 -56.68
C SER A 12 42.04 0.36 -55.34
N MET A 13 43.30 0.51 -55.24
CA MET A 13 44.12 0.98 -54.15
C MET A 13 44.36 2.49 -54.34
N VAL A 14 43.89 3.33 -53.39
CA VAL A 14 44.34 4.74 -53.32
C VAL A 14 44.50 5.20 -51.85
N LEU A 15 45.73 5.38 -51.50
CA LEU A 15 46.43 6.42 -50.75
C LEU A 15 45.75 7.13 -49.59
N THR A 16 46.43 7.02 -48.46
CA THR A 16 46.40 7.70 -47.19
C THR A 16 46.36 9.22 -47.27
N THR A 17 45.42 9.83 -46.58
CA THR A 17 45.58 11.14 -45.98
C THR A 17 45.21 11.11 -44.51
N SER A 18 46.22 11.38 -43.70
CA SER A 18 46.12 11.55 -42.25
C SER A 18 45.34 12.83 -41.93
N CYS A 19 44.15 12.70 -41.29
CA CYS A 19 43.52 13.77 -40.58
C CYS A 19 43.32 13.34 -39.13
N LYS A 20 43.91 14.09 -38.20
CA LYS A 20 43.68 13.98 -36.74
C LYS A 20 42.22 14.14 -36.43
N PRO A 21 41.58 13.28 -35.64
CA PRO A 21 40.32 13.61 -35.02
C PRO A 21 40.58 14.52 -33.81
N SER A 22 40.00 15.69 -33.89
CA SER A 22 39.75 16.56 -32.70
C SER A 22 38.87 15.77 -31.73
N SER A 23 39.34 15.59 -30.53
CA SER A 23 38.61 15.02 -29.40
C SER A 23 37.48 15.97 -29.01
N GLU A 24 36.28 15.76 -29.55
CA GLU A 24 35.05 16.18 -28.87
C GLU A 24 34.87 15.29 -27.63
N LYS A 25 35.12 15.88 -26.48
CA LYS A 25 34.74 15.33 -25.19
C LYS A 25 33.22 15.31 -25.15
N ASN A 26 32.61 14.18 -25.46
CA ASN A 26 31.30 13.83 -24.93
C ASN A 26 31.44 13.79 -23.41
N GLN A 27 31.07 14.88 -22.76
CA GLN A 27 30.72 14.87 -21.34
C GLN A 27 29.44 14.04 -21.21
N SER A 28 29.60 12.74 -21.10
CA SER A 28 28.69 11.90 -20.36
C SER A 28 28.65 12.51 -18.95
N GLN A 29 27.54 13.11 -18.58
CA GLN A 29 27.22 13.45 -17.20
C GLN A 29 27.19 12.13 -16.43
N ASN A 30 28.35 11.73 -15.92
CA ASN A 30 28.43 10.82 -14.81
C ASN A 30 27.97 11.62 -13.59
N ASP A 31 26.72 11.47 -13.18
CA ASP A 31 26.35 11.74 -11.80
C ASP A 31 27.38 11.05 -10.90
N PRO A 32 27.89 11.72 -9.86
CA PRO A 32 28.87 11.11 -8.99
C PRO A 32 28.22 9.92 -8.27
N ILE A 33 28.51 8.70 -8.75
CA ILE A 33 28.35 7.50 -7.94
C ILE A 33 29.17 7.79 -6.68
N ALA A 34 28.50 7.86 -5.54
CA ALA A 34 29.14 8.10 -4.26
C ALA A 34 30.27 7.09 -4.12
N ALA A 35 31.50 7.57 -4.21
CA ALA A 35 32.70 6.75 -4.07
C ALA A 35 32.70 6.23 -2.63
N GLY A 36 32.32 4.94 -2.44
CA GLY A 36 32.46 4.27 -1.15
C GLY A 36 31.31 3.38 -0.70
N ASP A 37 30.18 3.24 -1.43
CA ASP A 37 29.15 2.28 -0.97
C ASP A 37 29.63 0.83 -1.18
N THR A 38 29.92 0.17 -0.05
CA THR A 38 30.33 -1.23 -0.01
C THR A 38 29.17 -2.17 0.31
N LEU A 39 27.96 -1.63 0.59
CA LEU A 39 26.80 -2.43 0.93
C LEU A 39 26.34 -3.24 -0.29
N LYS A 40 26.26 -4.55 -0.10
CA LYS A 40 25.80 -5.51 -1.11
C LYS A 40 24.97 -6.61 -0.45
N GLY A 41 24.10 -7.23 -1.20
CA GLY A 41 23.27 -8.32 -0.72
C GLY A 41 21.93 -8.37 -1.40
N GLU A 42 21.07 -9.21 -0.88
CA GLU A 42 19.69 -9.36 -1.33
C GLU A 42 18.75 -9.10 -0.17
N ILE A 43 17.60 -8.51 -0.46
CA ILE A 43 16.50 -8.30 0.49
C ILE A 43 15.23 -8.77 -0.17
N SER A 44 14.50 -9.66 0.49
CA SER A 44 13.23 -10.19 0.02
C SER A 44 12.08 -9.78 0.91
N PHE A 45 10.96 -9.39 0.26
CA PHE A 45 9.72 -8.96 0.92
C PHE A 45 8.53 -9.75 0.42
N SER A 46 7.58 -10.06 1.31
CA SER A 46 6.25 -10.51 0.93
C SER A 46 5.19 -9.97 1.88
N GLY A 47 3.94 -9.90 1.44
CA GLY A 47 2.82 -9.70 2.34
C GLY A 47 1.89 -8.56 2.02
N ALA A 48 1.57 -7.73 3.02
CA ALA A 48 0.45 -6.80 3.00
C ALA A 48 0.45 -5.83 1.81
N PHE A 49 -0.62 -5.85 1.01
CA PHE A 49 -0.87 -4.86 -0.03
C PHE A 49 -0.86 -3.43 0.53
N ALA A 50 -1.32 -3.25 1.76
CA ALA A 50 -1.31 -1.96 2.44
C ALA A 50 0.09 -1.31 2.52
N LEU A 51 1.17 -2.10 2.66
CA LEU A 51 2.54 -1.58 2.78
C LEU A 51 3.31 -1.67 1.44
N TYR A 52 2.78 -2.40 0.47
CA TYR A 52 3.46 -2.67 -0.81
C TYR A 52 3.90 -1.39 -1.56
N PRO A 53 3.03 -0.36 -1.78
CA PRO A 53 3.43 0.86 -2.47
C PRO A 53 4.58 1.60 -1.76
N MET A 54 4.57 1.64 -0.43
CA MET A 54 5.60 2.29 0.35
C MET A 54 6.94 1.56 0.26
N VAL A 55 6.93 0.22 0.38
CA VAL A 55 8.15 -0.60 0.25
C VAL A 55 8.74 -0.48 -1.15
N VAL A 56 7.92 -0.42 -2.20
CA VAL A 56 8.38 -0.16 -3.58
C VAL A 56 9.07 1.20 -3.66
N LYS A 57 8.44 2.26 -3.14
CA LYS A 57 9.05 3.61 -3.12
C LYS A 57 10.38 3.62 -2.36
N TRP A 58 10.42 3.02 -1.17
CA TRP A 58 11.66 2.91 -0.40
C TRP A 58 12.73 2.11 -1.14
N ALA A 59 12.36 1.01 -1.77
CA ALA A 59 13.30 0.18 -2.54
C ALA A 59 13.92 0.94 -3.71
N ASP A 60 13.11 1.72 -4.43
CA ASP A 60 13.58 2.52 -5.57
C ASP A 60 14.56 3.62 -5.12
N GLU A 61 14.28 4.29 -4.01
CA GLU A 61 15.16 5.31 -3.47
C GLU A 61 16.42 4.69 -2.80
N PHE A 62 16.26 3.57 -2.10
CA PHE A 62 17.36 2.85 -1.47
C PHE A 62 18.38 2.30 -2.49
N ARG A 63 17.90 1.79 -3.65
CA ARG A 63 18.78 1.33 -4.73
C ARG A 63 19.65 2.46 -5.33
N LYS A 64 19.19 3.71 -5.28
CA LYS A 64 20.00 4.86 -5.72
C LYS A 64 21.19 5.09 -4.79
N LEU A 65 21.01 4.82 -3.49
CA LEU A 65 22.06 4.94 -2.46
C LEU A 65 22.95 3.69 -2.43
N HIS A 66 22.36 2.52 -2.66
CA HIS A 66 22.98 1.19 -2.56
C HIS A 66 22.76 0.36 -3.83
N PRO A 67 23.42 0.70 -4.95
CA PRO A 67 23.16 0.09 -6.25
C PRO A 67 23.54 -1.41 -6.32
N ASN A 68 24.32 -1.91 -5.37
CA ASN A 68 24.73 -3.32 -5.29
C ASN A 68 23.78 -4.16 -4.41
N VAL A 69 22.66 -3.61 -3.95
CA VAL A 69 21.64 -4.33 -3.20
C VAL A 69 20.48 -4.70 -4.12
N ARG A 70 20.20 -5.99 -4.22
CA ARG A 70 19.03 -6.51 -4.92
C ARG A 70 17.84 -6.56 -3.97
N ILE A 71 16.67 -6.13 -4.44
CA ILE A 71 15.44 -6.11 -3.65
C ILE A 71 14.31 -6.75 -4.45
N ASP A 72 13.70 -7.80 -3.88
CA ASP A 72 12.56 -8.50 -4.45
C ASP A 72 11.32 -8.29 -3.55
N ILE A 73 10.18 -7.88 -4.14
CA ILE A 73 8.96 -7.52 -3.40
C ILE A 73 7.76 -8.26 -3.99
N SER A 74 6.99 -8.94 -3.14
CA SER A 74 5.76 -9.64 -3.54
C SER A 74 4.58 -9.28 -2.64
N GLY A 75 3.39 -9.06 -3.22
CA GLY A 75 2.14 -8.89 -2.49
C GLY A 75 1.51 -10.22 -2.08
N GLY A 76 0.51 -10.20 -1.19
CA GLY A 76 -0.23 -11.43 -0.82
C GLY A 76 -0.95 -11.39 0.53
N GLY A 77 -1.19 -10.21 1.08
CA GLY A 77 -1.87 -10.02 2.37
C GLY A 77 -0.95 -10.16 3.58
N ALA A 78 -1.37 -9.61 4.72
CA ALA A 78 -0.58 -9.56 5.95
C ALA A 78 -0.32 -10.96 6.53
N GLY A 79 -1.27 -11.88 6.39
CA GLY A 79 -1.11 -13.27 6.84
C GLY A 79 0.01 -14.00 6.10
N LYS A 80 0.11 -13.80 4.76
CA LYS A 80 1.22 -14.33 3.97
C LYS A 80 2.54 -13.74 4.43
N GLY A 81 2.62 -12.40 4.58
CA GLY A 81 3.83 -11.73 5.04
C GLY A 81 4.34 -12.25 6.38
N MET A 82 3.44 -12.42 7.35
CA MET A 82 3.77 -13.00 8.65
C MET A 82 4.28 -14.44 8.53
N THR A 83 3.59 -15.28 7.77
CA THR A 83 3.95 -16.69 7.58
C THR A 83 5.31 -16.83 6.90
N ASP A 84 5.54 -16.08 5.82
CA ASP A 84 6.78 -16.13 5.05
C ASP A 84 7.99 -15.64 5.90
N ALA A 85 7.80 -14.57 6.69
CA ALA A 85 8.84 -14.08 7.60
C ALA A 85 9.18 -15.09 8.68
N LEU A 86 8.18 -15.66 9.36
CA LEU A 86 8.40 -16.68 10.39
C LEU A 86 9.02 -17.96 9.85
N ALA A 87 8.68 -18.35 8.63
CA ALA A 87 9.27 -19.47 7.92
C ALA A 87 10.64 -19.15 7.29
N LYS A 88 11.11 -17.90 7.37
CA LYS A 88 12.36 -17.42 6.74
C LYS A 88 12.37 -17.62 5.22
N VAL A 89 11.20 -17.60 4.58
CA VAL A 89 11.05 -17.61 3.11
C VAL A 89 11.44 -16.26 2.54
N VAL A 90 11.18 -15.19 3.32
CA VAL A 90 11.62 -13.82 3.04
C VAL A 90 12.37 -13.24 4.23
N ASP A 91 13.18 -12.22 3.99
CA ASP A 91 13.88 -11.49 5.05
C ASP A 91 12.90 -10.65 5.87
N LEU A 92 11.94 -10.01 5.21
CA LEU A 92 10.97 -9.10 5.80
C LEU A 92 9.54 -9.38 5.31
N GLY A 93 8.63 -9.65 6.24
CA GLY A 93 7.21 -9.70 6.00
C GLY A 93 6.58 -8.30 6.11
N MET A 94 5.74 -7.93 5.15
CA MET A 94 4.89 -6.74 5.24
C MET A 94 3.60 -7.10 5.99
N VAL A 95 3.35 -6.45 7.13
CA VAL A 95 2.20 -6.74 8.00
C VAL A 95 1.45 -5.46 8.32
N SER A 96 0.14 -5.46 8.13
CA SER A 96 -0.74 -4.28 8.29
C SER A 96 -1.80 -4.47 9.38
N ARG A 97 -1.43 -5.13 10.44
CA ARG A 97 -2.17 -5.33 11.68
C ARG A 97 -1.20 -5.54 12.84
N GLU A 98 -1.73 -5.51 14.04
CA GLU A 98 -0.94 -5.86 15.23
C GLU A 98 -0.36 -7.28 15.12
N ILE A 99 0.83 -7.45 15.67
CA ILE A 99 1.50 -8.74 15.77
C ILE A 99 0.89 -9.47 16.98
N TYR A 100 0.32 -10.64 16.76
CA TYR A 100 -0.27 -11.41 17.83
C TYR A 100 0.79 -12.00 18.75
N GLU A 101 0.44 -12.16 20.03
CA GLU A 101 1.38 -12.71 21.01
C GLU A 101 1.93 -14.08 20.60
N VAL A 102 1.10 -14.95 20.02
CA VAL A 102 1.51 -16.27 19.51
C VAL A 102 2.50 -16.18 18.33
N GLU A 103 2.50 -15.09 17.59
CA GLU A 103 3.46 -14.83 16.50
C GLU A 103 4.79 -14.31 17.09
N ALA A 104 4.70 -13.41 18.07
CA ALA A 104 5.88 -12.92 18.80
C ALA A 104 6.60 -14.07 19.50
N GLN A 105 5.88 -14.99 20.15
CA GLN A 105 6.44 -16.20 20.78
C GLN A 105 7.13 -17.13 19.76
N LYS A 106 6.73 -17.10 18.49
CA LYS A 106 7.37 -17.83 17.38
C LYS A 106 8.57 -17.10 16.78
N GLY A 107 8.91 -15.91 17.31
CA GLY A 107 10.05 -15.11 16.88
C GLY A 107 9.71 -13.94 15.97
N ALA A 108 8.43 -13.60 15.73
CA ALA A 108 8.08 -12.42 14.97
C ALA A 108 8.58 -11.16 15.70
N LEU A 109 9.48 -10.43 15.05
CA LEU A 109 9.98 -9.13 15.50
C LEU A 109 9.52 -8.03 14.53
N GLY A 110 8.58 -7.20 14.99
CA GLY A 110 7.99 -6.15 14.16
C GLY A 110 8.63 -4.80 14.38
N PHE A 111 8.93 -4.12 13.29
CA PHE A 111 9.36 -2.73 13.21
C PHE A 111 8.19 -1.92 12.66
N ALA A 112 7.53 -1.10 13.49
CA ALA A 112 6.54 -0.15 13.00
C ALA A 112 7.26 0.86 12.11
N VAL A 113 6.75 1.07 10.88
CA VAL A 113 7.47 1.86 9.87
C VAL A 113 6.65 3.04 9.34
N VAL A 114 5.35 2.93 9.20
CA VAL A 114 4.41 4.01 8.84
C VAL A 114 3.03 3.69 9.39
N LYS A 115 2.12 4.66 9.37
CA LYS A 115 0.70 4.46 9.66
C LYS A 115 -0.13 4.58 8.39
N ASP A 116 -1.23 3.82 8.30
CA ASP A 116 -2.23 3.83 7.23
C ASP A 116 -3.63 3.72 7.83
N ALA A 117 -4.68 3.83 7.00
CA ALA A 117 -6.04 3.56 7.42
C ALA A 117 -6.81 2.76 6.37
N VAL A 118 -7.84 2.06 6.83
CA VAL A 118 -8.85 1.44 5.97
C VAL A 118 -10.04 2.38 5.90
N VAL A 119 -10.54 2.63 4.69
CA VAL A 119 -11.69 3.48 4.42
C VAL A 119 -12.80 2.71 3.72
N ALA A 120 -14.04 3.03 4.00
CA ALA A 120 -15.18 2.50 3.26
C ALA A 120 -15.22 3.09 1.85
N THR A 121 -15.44 2.27 0.84
CA THR A 121 -15.49 2.69 -0.57
C THR A 121 -16.85 2.39 -1.19
N ILE A 122 -17.30 3.27 -2.08
CA ILE A 122 -18.56 3.17 -2.82
C ILE A 122 -18.36 3.57 -4.27
N ASN A 123 -19.19 3.06 -5.18
CA ASN A 123 -19.23 3.52 -6.56
C ASN A 123 -19.87 4.92 -6.65
N VAL A 124 -19.22 5.87 -7.33
CA VAL A 124 -19.75 7.24 -7.48
C VAL A 124 -21.06 7.33 -8.29
N ALA A 125 -21.35 6.31 -9.13
CA ALA A 125 -22.62 6.23 -9.87
C ALA A 125 -23.73 5.53 -9.06
N ASN A 126 -23.53 5.33 -7.74
CA ASN A 126 -24.55 4.75 -6.88
C ASN A 126 -25.79 5.67 -6.83
N PRO A 127 -27.01 5.12 -7.02
CA PRO A 127 -28.23 5.93 -6.99
C PRO A 127 -28.49 6.66 -5.65
N HIS A 128 -27.91 6.19 -4.55
CA HIS A 128 -28.01 6.76 -3.23
C HIS A 128 -26.68 7.33 -2.71
N PHE A 129 -25.81 7.74 -3.63
CA PHE A 129 -24.48 8.24 -3.29
C PHE A 129 -24.52 9.44 -2.31
N ASP A 130 -25.34 10.45 -2.63
CA ASP A 130 -25.42 11.67 -1.84
C ASP A 130 -26.01 11.40 -0.44
N GLU A 131 -27.03 10.54 -0.36
CA GLU A 131 -27.68 10.20 0.91
C GLU A 131 -26.73 9.46 1.85
N ILE A 132 -25.98 8.46 1.33
CA ILE A 132 -25.05 7.68 2.16
C ILE A 132 -23.84 8.54 2.58
N CYS A 133 -23.32 9.40 1.69
CA CYS A 133 -22.23 10.31 2.04
C CYS A 133 -22.63 11.39 3.03
N LYS A 134 -23.89 11.84 2.99
CA LYS A 134 -24.42 12.80 3.97
C LYS A 134 -24.67 12.17 5.35
N LYS A 135 -25.15 10.91 5.37
CA LYS A 135 -25.44 10.17 6.61
C LYS A 135 -24.16 9.62 7.24
N GLY A 136 -23.23 9.15 6.44
CA GLY A 136 -22.01 8.44 6.88
C GLY A 136 -22.28 7.02 7.38
N LEU A 137 -21.20 6.34 7.79
CA LEU A 137 -21.25 5.04 8.44
C LEU A 137 -20.86 5.16 9.90
N THR A 138 -21.77 4.78 10.79
CA THR A 138 -21.47 4.51 12.22
C THR A 138 -20.85 3.12 12.37
N LYS A 139 -20.29 2.80 13.54
CA LYS A 139 -19.86 1.43 13.85
C LYS A 139 -20.99 0.42 13.71
N ALA A 140 -22.21 0.79 14.17
CA ALA A 140 -23.38 -0.08 14.10
C ALA A 140 -23.81 -0.36 12.65
N THR A 141 -23.87 0.68 11.81
CA THR A 141 -24.23 0.50 10.38
C THR A 141 -23.18 -0.27 9.61
N ALA A 142 -21.88 -0.06 9.89
CA ALA A 142 -20.80 -0.84 9.30
C ALA A 142 -20.88 -2.32 9.73
N ALA A 143 -21.08 -2.60 11.02
CA ALA A 143 -21.28 -3.96 11.51
C ALA A 143 -22.44 -4.67 10.80
N ALA A 144 -23.59 -4.00 10.67
CA ALA A 144 -24.77 -4.55 10.02
C ALA A 144 -24.58 -4.77 8.51
N LEU A 145 -23.85 -3.88 7.82
CA LEU A 145 -23.48 -4.06 6.40
C LEU A 145 -22.67 -5.33 6.19
N TRP A 146 -21.58 -5.50 6.92
CA TRP A 146 -20.71 -6.68 6.79
C TRP A 146 -21.23 -7.91 7.58
N ASP A 147 -22.48 -7.86 8.09
CA ASP A 147 -23.28 -9.00 8.53
C ASP A 147 -24.37 -9.38 7.54
N ASN A 148 -24.44 -8.72 6.38
CA ASN A 148 -25.55 -8.89 5.41
C ASN A 148 -26.94 -8.62 6.03
N GLN A 149 -27.05 -7.70 6.99
CA GLN A 149 -28.33 -7.35 7.61
C GLN A 149 -29.16 -6.39 6.75
N TYR A 150 -28.55 -5.71 5.80
CA TYR A 150 -29.21 -4.82 4.85
C TYR A 150 -29.28 -5.47 3.47
N ALA A 151 -30.49 -5.75 2.97
CA ALA A 151 -30.69 -6.25 1.62
C ALA A 151 -30.71 -5.12 0.58
N THR A 152 -31.20 -3.95 0.98
CA THR A 152 -31.40 -2.78 0.12
C THR A 152 -30.80 -1.52 0.71
N TYR A 153 -30.60 -0.50 -0.13
CA TYR A 153 -30.29 0.85 0.34
C TYR A 153 -31.43 1.47 1.16
N GLY A 154 -32.68 1.02 0.94
CA GLY A 154 -33.82 1.36 1.78
C GLY A 154 -33.61 0.95 3.22
N ASP A 155 -33.16 -0.28 3.46
CA ASP A 155 -32.87 -0.80 4.81
C ASP A 155 -31.71 -0.03 5.44
N LEU A 156 -30.62 0.25 4.69
CA LEU A 156 -29.44 0.93 5.18
C LEU A 156 -29.72 2.39 5.55
N LEU A 157 -30.49 3.10 4.73
CA LEU A 157 -30.69 4.54 4.87
C LEU A 157 -31.96 4.89 5.64
N GLY A 158 -32.90 3.97 5.79
CA GLY A 158 -34.21 4.20 6.38
C GLY A 158 -35.13 4.99 5.45
N ILE A 159 -35.05 4.77 4.13
CA ILE A 159 -35.83 5.41 3.08
C ILE A 159 -36.58 4.38 2.24
N GLU A 160 -37.51 4.83 1.42
CA GLU A 160 -38.22 3.98 0.46
C GLU A 160 -37.32 3.69 -0.75
N SER A 161 -36.63 2.54 -0.76
CA SER A 161 -35.78 2.08 -1.89
C SER A 161 -35.69 0.57 -1.88
N THR A 162 -35.81 -0.02 -3.08
CA THR A 162 -35.64 -1.46 -3.34
C THR A 162 -34.29 -1.77 -4.03
N ILE A 163 -33.41 -0.78 -4.18
CA ILE A 163 -32.09 -0.94 -4.79
C ILE A 163 -31.23 -1.84 -3.87
N PRO A 164 -30.69 -2.96 -4.38
CA PRO A 164 -29.90 -3.88 -3.54
C PRO A 164 -28.58 -3.22 -3.09
N VAL A 165 -28.08 -3.66 -1.93
CA VAL A 165 -26.73 -3.36 -1.47
C VAL A 165 -25.82 -4.55 -1.77
N HIS A 166 -24.75 -4.35 -2.51
CA HIS A 166 -23.73 -5.37 -2.72
C HIS A 166 -22.49 -5.05 -1.87
N VAL A 167 -22.20 -5.91 -0.94
CA VAL A 167 -21.07 -5.74 -0.01
C VAL A 167 -19.90 -6.58 -0.46
N TYR A 168 -18.72 -5.97 -0.58
CA TYR A 168 -17.47 -6.62 -0.92
C TYR A 168 -16.55 -6.73 0.30
N THR A 169 -15.92 -7.90 0.45
CA THR A 169 -14.94 -8.20 1.49
C THR A 169 -13.71 -8.89 0.90
N ARG A 170 -12.73 -9.19 1.75
CA ARG A 170 -11.47 -9.82 1.32
C ARG A 170 -11.54 -11.35 1.44
N SER A 171 -11.00 -12.04 0.42
CA SER A 171 -10.86 -13.50 0.43
C SER A 171 -9.53 -13.98 1.03
N ASP A 172 -8.54 -13.07 1.18
CA ASP A 172 -7.23 -13.35 1.75
C ASP A 172 -7.13 -12.91 3.21
N ALA A 173 -6.25 -13.56 3.98
CA ALA A 173 -5.93 -13.15 5.34
C ALA A 173 -5.16 -11.83 5.33
N CYS A 174 -5.83 -10.73 5.62
CA CYS A 174 -5.25 -9.40 5.45
C CYS A 174 -5.55 -8.45 6.61
N GLY A 175 -4.63 -7.52 6.84
CA GLY A 175 -4.79 -6.51 7.88
C GLY A 175 -5.88 -5.49 7.59
N ALA A 176 -6.27 -5.28 6.31
CA ALA A 176 -7.37 -4.39 5.99
C ALA A 176 -8.71 -4.93 6.53
N ALA A 177 -9.02 -6.20 6.22
CA ALA A 177 -10.23 -6.84 6.72
C ALA A 177 -10.24 -6.97 8.24
N GLU A 178 -9.11 -7.37 8.84
CA GLU A 178 -8.99 -7.49 10.31
C GLU A 178 -9.17 -6.12 10.98
N THR A 179 -8.49 -5.09 10.54
CA THR A 179 -8.59 -3.75 11.14
C THR A 179 -9.98 -3.13 10.96
N TRP A 180 -10.61 -3.34 9.79
CA TRP A 180 -11.98 -2.92 9.54
C TRP A 180 -12.97 -3.62 10.49
N ALA A 181 -12.86 -4.94 10.63
CA ALA A 181 -13.71 -5.73 11.53
C ALA A 181 -13.53 -5.32 13.01
N ILE A 182 -12.28 -5.13 13.46
CA ILE A 182 -11.98 -4.72 14.84
C ILE A 182 -12.64 -3.38 15.19
N TRP A 183 -12.74 -2.45 14.24
CA TRP A 183 -13.37 -1.14 14.48
C TRP A 183 -14.80 -1.26 15.04
N PHE A 184 -15.55 -2.29 14.60
CA PHE A 184 -16.90 -2.55 15.09
C PHE A 184 -17.01 -3.87 15.88
N GLY A 185 -15.91 -4.29 16.52
CA GLY A 185 -15.88 -5.39 17.49
C GLY A 185 -15.92 -6.80 16.93
N LYS A 186 -15.49 -6.99 15.68
CA LYS A 186 -15.46 -8.29 14.98
C LYS A 186 -14.05 -8.73 14.60
N ARG A 187 -13.98 -9.91 13.97
CA ARG A 187 -12.80 -10.47 13.31
C ARG A 187 -13.05 -10.55 11.80
N GLN A 188 -11.97 -10.59 11.02
CA GLN A 188 -12.06 -10.67 9.56
C GLN A 188 -12.93 -11.85 9.09
N GLU A 189 -12.85 -13.02 9.76
CA GLU A 189 -13.58 -14.24 9.40
C GLU A 189 -15.10 -14.11 9.59
N GLN A 190 -15.55 -13.09 10.31
CA GLN A 190 -16.96 -12.81 10.56
C GLN A 190 -17.57 -11.87 9.50
N LEU A 191 -16.71 -11.24 8.67
CA LEU A 191 -17.19 -10.33 7.65
C LEU A 191 -17.89 -11.11 6.53
N GLN A 192 -19.12 -10.72 6.23
CA GLN A 192 -19.93 -11.26 5.14
C GLN A 192 -19.83 -10.37 3.90
N GLY A 193 -20.20 -10.92 2.75
CA GLY A 193 -20.16 -10.23 1.46
C GLY A 193 -19.45 -11.05 0.38
N THR A 194 -19.37 -10.48 -0.83
CA THR A 194 -18.65 -11.09 -1.94
C THR A 194 -17.14 -10.98 -1.69
N ALA A 195 -16.49 -12.11 -1.50
CA ALA A 195 -15.07 -12.20 -1.20
C ALA A 195 -14.19 -11.98 -2.44
N VAL A 196 -13.28 -11.01 -2.39
CA VAL A 196 -12.38 -10.63 -3.49
C VAL A 196 -10.94 -10.59 -3.01
N TYR A 197 -10.02 -11.04 -3.86
CA TYR A 197 -8.60 -11.10 -3.52
C TYR A 197 -7.90 -9.74 -3.64
N GLY A 198 -7.25 -9.32 -2.58
CA GLY A 198 -6.40 -8.13 -2.54
C GLY A 198 -7.16 -6.80 -2.56
N ASP A 199 -6.50 -5.72 -2.13
CA ASP A 199 -7.03 -4.36 -2.23
C ASP A 199 -7.34 -3.94 -3.67
N PRO A 200 -6.47 -4.23 -4.68
CA PRO A 200 -6.79 -3.92 -6.07
C PRO A 200 -8.07 -4.60 -6.55
N GLY A 201 -8.32 -5.83 -6.08
CA GLY A 201 -9.52 -6.58 -6.44
C GLY A 201 -10.80 -5.94 -5.89
N VAL A 202 -10.82 -5.56 -4.60
CA VAL A 202 -11.99 -4.90 -3.99
C VAL A 202 -12.22 -3.54 -4.63
N SER A 203 -11.17 -2.72 -4.84
CA SER A 203 -11.28 -1.44 -5.55
C SER A 203 -11.93 -1.62 -6.93
N ALA A 204 -11.42 -2.56 -7.75
CA ALA A 204 -11.96 -2.85 -9.07
C ALA A 204 -13.41 -3.39 -9.04
N ALA A 205 -13.77 -4.19 -8.03
CA ALA A 205 -15.12 -4.73 -7.88
C ALA A 205 -16.12 -3.60 -7.61
N VAL A 206 -15.81 -2.70 -6.66
CA VAL A 206 -16.67 -1.54 -6.34
C VAL A 206 -16.77 -0.58 -7.55
N GLN A 207 -15.67 -0.32 -8.26
CA GLN A 207 -15.70 0.52 -9.48
C GLN A 207 -16.65 0.01 -10.56
N LYS A 208 -16.79 -1.30 -10.69
CA LYS A 208 -17.63 -1.96 -11.72
C LYS A 208 -19.09 -2.13 -11.32
N ASP A 209 -19.36 -2.12 -10.03
CA ASP A 209 -20.70 -2.37 -9.48
C ASP A 209 -21.31 -1.08 -8.93
N ARG A 210 -22.30 -0.54 -9.62
CA ARG A 210 -22.99 0.72 -9.28
C ARG A 210 -23.64 0.69 -7.88
N VAL A 211 -23.94 -0.48 -7.34
CA VAL A 211 -24.56 -0.62 -6.01
C VAL A 211 -23.56 -1.22 -4.99
N GLY A 212 -22.28 -1.27 -5.36
CA GLY A 212 -21.23 -1.87 -4.57
C GLY A 212 -20.71 -0.96 -3.46
N ILE A 213 -20.50 -1.56 -2.29
CA ILE A 213 -19.77 -0.99 -1.15
C ILE A 213 -18.65 -1.96 -0.77
N GLY A 214 -17.46 -1.41 -0.48
CA GLY A 214 -16.32 -2.19 -0.01
C GLY A 214 -15.50 -1.41 1.01
N TYR A 215 -14.29 -1.88 1.27
CA TYR A 215 -13.28 -1.15 2.05
C TYR A 215 -11.90 -1.36 1.44
N ASN A 216 -11.07 -0.32 1.50
CA ASN A 216 -9.72 -0.33 0.94
C ASN A 216 -8.74 0.43 1.84
N ASN A 217 -7.46 0.10 1.74
CA ASN A 217 -6.40 0.97 2.23
C ASN A 217 -6.34 2.26 1.39
N ILE A 218 -5.87 3.36 1.98
CA ILE A 218 -5.87 4.71 1.35
C ILE A 218 -5.29 4.68 -0.06
N ALA A 219 -4.13 4.06 -0.26
CA ALA A 219 -3.44 4.02 -1.56
C ALA A 219 -4.21 3.24 -2.67
N TYR A 220 -5.29 2.53 -2.32
CA TYR A 220 -6.17 1.82 -3.27
C TYR A 220 -7.56 2.45 -3.37
N ALA A 221 -7.85 3.45 -2.56
CA ALA A 221 -9.04 4.29 -2.66
C ALA A 221 -8.74 5.60 -3.41
N TYR A 222 -7.52 6.15 -3.27
CA TYR A 222 -7.10 7.42 -3.86
C TYR A 222 -5.90 7.26 -4.79
N ASP A 223 -5.91 8.04 -5.87
CA ASP A 223 -4.71 8.27 -6.68
C ASP A 223 -3.80 9.29 -5.98
N MET A 224 -2.62 8.85 -5.55
CA MET A 224 -1.67 9.67 -4.80
C MET A 224 -1.04 10.82 -5.59
N ARG A 225 -1.20 10.86 -6.93
CA ARG A 225 -0.74 11.98 -7.76
C ARG A 225 -1.73 13.14 -7.79
N SER A 226 -3.01 12.80 -7.94
CA SER A 226 -4.10 13.79 -7.98
C SER A 226 -4.69 14.07 -6.60
N HIS A 227 -4.39 13.24 -5.60
CA HIS A 227 -5.00 13.20 -4.27
C HIS A 227 -6.51 12.94 -4.27
N LYS A 228 -7.10 12.61 -5.40
CA LYS A 228 -8.54 12.33 -5.53
C LYS A 228 -8.81 10.83 -5.47
N PRO A 229 -10.02 10.41 -5.08
CA PRO A 229 -10.42 9.01 -5.24
C PRO A 229 -10.20 8.55 -6.70
N TYR A 230 -9.89 7.28 -6.88
CA TYR A 230 -9.80 6.71 -8.22
C TYR A 230 -11.11 6.89 -8.97
N GLU A 231 -11.03 7.04 -10.29
CA GLU A 231 -12.20 7.16 -11.15
C GLU A 231 -13.22 6.04 -10.88
N GLY A 232 -14.48 6.40 -10.69
CA GLY A 232 -15.55 5.47 -10.32
C GLY A 232 -15.66 5.13 -8.84
N LEU A 233 -14.71 5.57 -7.99
CA LEU A 233 -14.76 5.39 -6.55
C LEU A 233 -15.00 6.71 -5.79
N ALA A 234 -15.61 6.57 -4.63
CA ALA A 234 -15.56 7.57 -3.56
C ALA A 234 -15.37 6.88 -2.21
N VAL A 235 -15.05 7.65 -1.20
CA VAL A 235 -14.96 7.18 0.18
C VAL A 235 -16.21 7.62 0.93
N ILE A 236 -16.85 6.67 1.62
CA ILE A 236 -17.98 6.96 2.50
C ILE A 236 -17.40 7.50 3.80
N PRO A 237 -17.82 8.71 4.25
CA PRO A 237 -17.44 9.26 5.53
C PRO A 237 -17.87 8.37 6.70
N LEU A 238 -17.12 8.42 7.80
CA LEU A 238 -17.52 7.82 9.07
C LEU A 238 -18.19 8.87 9.92
N ASP A 239 -19.40 8.58 10.38
CA ASP A 239 -20.10 9.30 11.45
C ASP A 239 -19.53 8.83 12.79
N VAL A 240 -18.50 9.52 13.25
CA VAL A 240 -17.69 9.10 14.42
C VAL A 240 -18.43 9.41 15.73
N ASN A 241 -19.20 10.49 15.75
CA ASN A 241 -20.00 10.89 16.91
C ASN A 241 -21.39 10.22 16.95
N GLU A 242 -21.74 9.45 15.91
CA GLU A 242 -22.96 8.65 15.78
C GLU A 242 -24.27 9.46 15.87
N ASN A 243 -24.25 10.72 15.38
CA ASN A 243 -25.44 11.60 15.41
C ASN A 243 -26.34 11.47 14.17
N GLY A 244 -25.97 10.63 13.18
CA GLY A 244 -26.75 10.30 11.98
C GLY A 244 -26.50 11.24 10.80
N GLN A 245 -25.47 12.07 10.86
CA GLN A 245 -25.04 12.97 9.77
C GLN A 245 -23.54 13.20 9.83
N ILE A 246 -22.96 13.66 8.73
CA ILE A 246 -21.55 14.05 8.66
C ILE A 246 -21.42 15.53 8.98
N ASP A 247 -20.78 15.84 10.10
CA ASP A 247 -20.51 17.20 10.57
C ASP A 247 -19.27 17.81 9.87
N GLU A 248 -19.04 19.13 10.06
CA GLU A 248 -17.95 19.84 9.37
C GLU A 248 -16.55 19.31 9.74
N ASP A 249 -16.36 18.86 10.97
CA ASP A 249 -15.10 18.28 11.45
C ASP A 249 -14.86 16.83 10.99
N GLU A 250 -15.88 16.19 10.41
CA GLU A 250 -15.83 14.87 9.77
C GLU A 250 -15.69 14.95 8.23
N LYS A 251 -15.71 16.15 7.63
CA LYS A 251 -15.59 16.36 6.17
C LYS A 251 -14.12 16.46 5.72
N PHE A 252 -13.46 15.33 5.60
CA PHE A 252 -12.06 15.26 5.14
C PHE A 252 -11.79 14.12 4.16
N TYR A 253 -12.82 13.62 3.48
CA TYR A 253 -12.71 12.46 2.58
C TYR A 253 -12.63 12.81 1.09
N GLU A 254 -12.74 14.08 0.71
CA GLU A 254 -12.71 14.48 -0.70
C GLU A 254 -11.35 14.30 -1.36
N ASN A 255 -10.28 14.34 -0.55
CA ASN A 255 -8.92 14.11 -1.00
C ASN A 255 -8.07 13.39 0.06
N SER A 256 -7.03 12.69 -0.40
CA SER A 256 -6.16 11.92 0.50
C SER A 256 -5.34 12.79 1.45
N ALA A 257 -5.01 14.03 1.08
CA ALA A 257 -4.18 14.89 1.92
C ALA A 257 -4.93 15.33 3.19
N ASP A 258 -6.22 15.69 3.06
CA ASP A 258 -7.06 16.04 4.21
C ASP A 258 -7.34 14.82 5.10
N LEU A 259 -7.57 13.64 4.49
CA LEU A 259 -7.74 12.40 5.24
C LEU A 259 -6.47 12.03 6.02
N ILE A 260 -5.29 12.07 5.39
CA ILE A 260 -3.99 11.80 6.02
C ILE A 260 -3.76 12.74 7.21
N LYS A 261 -4.07 14.03 7.00
CA LYS A 261 -4.01 15.03 8.07
C LYS A 261 -4.96 14.71 9.21
N ALA A 262 -6.22 14.37 8.92
CA ALA A 262 -7.22 14.00 9.91
C ALA A 262 -6.81 12.77 10.73
N ILE A 263 -6.18 11.76 10.10
CA ILE A 263 -5.62 10.58 10.78
C ILE A 263 -4.48 11.01 11.72
N GLY A 264 -3.57 11.86 11.24
CA GLY A 264 -2.44 12.36 12.04
C GLY A 264 -2.89 13.19 13.25
N GLU A 265 -4.01 13.91 13.13
CA GLU A 265 -4.65 14.71 14.21
C GLU A 265 -5.55 13.88 15.13
N GLY A 266 -5.78 12.58 14.83
CA GLY A 266 -6.64 11.70 15.62
C GLY A 266 -8.13 11.91 15.42
N ARG A 267 -8.55 12.65 14.37
CA ARG A 267 -9.99 12.84 14.01
C ARG A 267 -10.56 11.60 13.31
N TYR A 268 -9.74 10.84 12.60
CA TYR A 268 -10.12 9.54 12.06
C TYR A 268 -9.87 8.45 13.12
N PRO A 269 -10.80 7.49 13.34
CA PRO A 269 -10.66 6.51 14.42
C PRO A 269 -9.50 5.53 14.22
N SER A 270 -8.94 5.03 15.32
CA SER A 270 -7.88 4.02 15.30
C SER A 270 -8.24 2.89 16.28
N PRO A 271 -8.65 1.68 15.80
CA PRO A 271 -8.88 1.34 14.40
C PRO A 271 -10.04 2.14 13.77
N PRO A 272 -10.14 2.23 12.42
CA PRO A 272 -9.43 1.49 11.37
C PRO A 272 -8.12 2.14 10.88
N ALA A 273 -7.62 3.22 11.49
CA ALA A 273 -6.22 3.61 11.33
C ALA A 273 -5.32 2.68 12.17
N ARG A 274 -4.11 2.35 11.68
CA ARG A 274 -3.17 1.44 12.35
C ARG A 274 -1.74 1.63 11.86
N ASP A 275 -0.80 1.17 12.68
CA ASP A 275 0.59 1.08 12.27
C ASP A 275 0.82 -0.09 11.31
N LEU A 276 1.77 0.06 10.39
CA LEU A 276 2.23 -0.97 9.49
C LEU A 276 3.65 -1.39 9.88
N TYR A 277 3.93 -2.68 9.72
CA TYR A 277 5.15 -3.28 10.22
C TYR A 277 5.94 -3.99 9.12
N LEU A 278 7.25 -3.83 9.16
CA LEU A 278 8.18 -4.81 8.61
C LEU A 278 8.49 -5.83 9.71
N VAL A 279 8.32 -7.11 9.41
CA VAL A 279 8.47 -8.21 10.38
C VAL A 279 9.59 -9.13 9.95
N SER A 280 10.53 -9.41 10.84
CA SER A 280 11.57 -10.43 10.68
C SER A 280 11.40 -11.58 11.67
N ASN A 281 12.07 -12.70 11.44
CA ASN A 281 12.18 -13.78 12.42
C ASN A 281 13.41 -13.55 13.30
N GLY A 282 13.20 -12.93 14.46
CA GLY A 282 14.26 -12.44 15.34
C GLY A 282 14.99 -11.22 14.79
N VAL A 283 16.10 -10.83 15.44
CA VAL A 283 16.90 -9.67 15.03
C VAL A 283 17.59 -9.95 13.68
N PRO A 284 17.39 -9.09 12.66
CA PRO A 284 18.02 -9.29 11.37
C PRO A 284 19.55 -9.25 11.47
N ARG A 285 20.22 -10.17 10.74
CA ARG A 285 21.70 -10.25 10.71
C ARG A 285 22.27 -9.85 9.34
N ASN A 286 21.45 -9.85 8.29
CA ASN A 286 21.87 -9.40 6.97
C ASN A 286 22.08 -7.87 7.00
N PRO A 287 23.30 -7.34 6.74
CA PRO A 287 23.58 -5.92 6.81
C PRO A 287 22.69 -5.08 5.89
N ALA A 288 22.33 -5.61 4.71
CA ALA A 288 21.44 -4.91 3.78
C ALA A 288 20.02 -4.76 4.34
N VAL A 289 19.50 -5.80 5.02
CA VAL A 289 18.18 -5.75 5.70
C VAL A 289 18.19 -4.76 6.85
N VAL A 290 19.25 -4.77 7.68
CA VAL A 290 19.39 -3.86 8.81
C VAL A 290 19.43 -2.41 8.31
N GLU A 291 20.22 -2.14 7.26
CA GLU A 291 20.35 -0.80 6.70
C GLU A 291 19.05 -0.33 6.03
N PHE A 292 18.34 -1.23 5.34
CA PHE A 292 17.03 -0.90 4.78
C PHE A 292 16.00 -0.52 5.87
N ILE A 293 15.95 -1.24 6.99
CA ILE A 293 15.05 -0.90 8.09
C ILE A 293 15.42 0.47 8.68
N LYS A 294 16.71 0.74 8.89
CA LYS A 294 17.17 2.05 9.35
C LYS A 294 16.80 3.15 8.39
N TYR A 295 17.02 2.93 7.09
CA TYR A 295 16.62 3.86 6.05
C TYR A 295 15.11 4.15 6.07
N ALA A 296 14.26 3.11 6.14
CA ALA A 296 12.83 3.26 6.21
C ALA A 296 12.37 4.04 7.45
N LEU A 297 13.08 3.90 8.59
CA LEU A 297 12.81 4.58 9.85
C LEU A 297 13.45 5.98 9.97
N SER A 298 14.25 6.40 9.01
CA SER A 298 14.92 7.70 8.99
C SER A 298 14.60 8.50 7.72
N GLU A 299 15.49 8.51 6.75
CA GLU A 299 15.34 9.27 5.49
C GLU A 299 14.10 8.84 4.68
N GLY A 300 13.71 7.58 4.79
CA GLY A 300 12.53 7.02 4.13
C GLY A 300 11.21 7.64 4.58
N GLN A 301 11.14 8.19 5.80
CA GLN A 301 9.92 8.81 6.34
C GLN A 301 9.45 10.02 5.53
N LYS A 302 10.34 10.75 4.87
CA LYS A 302 10.00 11.90 4.02
C LYS A 302 9.08 11.55 2.85
N TYR A 303 9.06 10.29 2.44
CA TYR A 303 8.21 9.81 1.34
C TYR A 303 6.82 9.35 1.79
N ALA A 304 6.56 9.27 3.10
CA ALA A 304 5.31 8.71 3.62
C ALA A 304 4.08 9.47 3.08
N ILE A 305 4.03 10.79 3.23
CA ILE A 305 2.86 11.60 2.84
C ILE A 305 2.60 11.51 1.33
N GLU A 306 3.63 11.62 0.49
CA GLU A 306 3.48 11.57 -0.97
C GLU A 306 3.00 10.21 -1.49
N THR A 307 3.21 9.13 -0.71
CA THR A 307 2.78 7.77 -1.03
C THR A 307 1.48 7.36 -0.33
N GLY A 308 0.82 8.28 0.40
CA GLY A 308 -0.48 8.05 1.03
C GLY A 308 -0.43 7.50 2.45
N TYR A 309 0.69 7.67 3.14
CA TYR A 309 0.89 7.19 4.51
C TYR A 309 1.12 8.34 5.49
N ILE A 310 0.94 8.06 6.75
CA ILE A 310 1.19 8.96 7.86
C ILE A 310 2.54 8.61 8.48
N PRO A 311 3.48 9.58 8.58
CA PRO A 311 4.75 9.36 9.28
C PRO A 311 4.51 8.98 10.74
N LEU A 312 5.38 8.13 11.29
CA LEU A 312 5.29 7.75 12.69
C LEU A 312 5.83 8.84 13.61
N PRO A 313 5.31 8.95 14.84
CA PRO A 313 5.94 9.74 15.89
C PRO A 313 7.38 9.27 16.16
N GLN A 314 8.27 10.21 16.48
CA GLN A 314 9.70 9.90 16.73
C GLN A 314 9.86 8.83 17.82
N THR A 315 9.00 8.84 18.85
CA THR A 315 9.01 7.84 19.92
C THR A 315 8.81 6.41 19.40
N THR A 316 7.92 6.21 18.42
CA THR A 316 7.66 4.90 17.80
C THR A 316 8.83 4.48 16.90
N ILE A 317 9.43 5.44 16.17
CA ILE A 317 10.63 5.22 15.37
C ILE A 317 11.77 4.74 16.26
N ASP A 318 12.03 5.45 17.38
CA ASP A 318 13.10 5.12 18.33
C ASP A 318 12.90 3.73 18.95
N GLN A 319 11.64 3.37 19.27
CA GLN A 319 11.31 2.02 19.75
C GLN A 319 11.61 0.94 18.70
N SER A 320 11.30 1.20 17.42
CA SER A 320 11.62 0.28 16.33
C SER A 320 13.14 0.15 16.13
N LEU A 321 13.89 1.26 16.15
CA LEU A 321 15.35 1.25 16.01
C LEU A 321 16.05 0.51 17.16
N LYS A 322 15.55 0.62 18.40
CA LYS A 322 16.10 -0.12 19.55
C LYS A 322 16.03 -1.63 19.36
N LYS A 323 15.05 -2.14 18.63
CA LYS A 323 14.91 -3.59 18.35
C LYS A 323 16.00 -4.14 17.44
N LEU A 324 16.71 -3.30 16.71
CA LEU A 324 17.85 -3.71 15.88
C LEU A 324 19.13 -3.96 16.71
N ASN A 325 19.21 -3.34 17.89
CA ASN A 325 20.37 -3.44 18.81
C ASN A 325 19.81 -3.69 20.22
N PRO A 326 19.30 -4.90 20.52
CA PRO A 326 18.73 -5.25 21.82
C PRO A 326 19.77 -5.35 22.93
#